data_09be52be025660c3173f73662bbdfaf4
#
_entry.id   09be52be025660c3173f73662bbdfaf4
#
_cell.length_a   1.000
_cell.length_b   1.000
_cell.length_c   1.000
_cell.angle_alpha   90.00
_cell.angle_beta   90.00
_cell.angle_gamma   90.00
#
_symmetry.space_group_name_H-M   'P 1'
#
loop_
_entity.id
_entity.type
_entity.pdbx_description
1 polymer ?
#
loop_
_entity_poly.entity_id
_entity_poly.type
_entity_poly.pdbx_seq_one_letter_code
_entity_poly.pdbx_strand_id
1 'polypeptide(L)'
;MAVGVLSNFNMSMNTTMRVAACTEFPATPQTGELCFKDGVLWIFSQAGGGALTWYPLTNIENTYTHSQSSPSTTWTINHKLNTTDFVYQIFDSTGASIVANIDIIDADNASITFGEPVAGTVTMVADADNYGMRSVDLGVMS
;
A
#
# COMPACT_ATOMS: atom_id res chain seq x y z
N MET A 1 17.03 11.66 27.84
CA MET A 1 17.96 11.58 27.38
C MET A 1 18.28 10.97 26.12
N ALA A 2 17.80 9.94 25.78
CA ALA A 2 18.10 9.25 24.57
C ALA A 2 17.58 9.92 23.30
N VAL A 3 16.60 10.76 23.46
CA VAL A 3 15.98 11.42 22.31
C VAL A 3 16.96 12.28 21.52
N GLY A 4 17.81 13.02 22.22
CA GLY A 4 18.79 13.84 21.55
C GLY A 4 19.80 13.04 20.73
N VAL A 5 20.01 11.81 21.11
CA VAL A 5 20.93 10.95 20.38
C VAL A 5 20.42 10.61 18.99
N LEU A 6 19.10 10.41 18.86
CA LEU A 6 18.53 10.03 17.58
C LEU A 6 18.62 11.14 16.54
N SER A 7 18.52 12.41 16.95
CA SER A 7 18.59 13.51 16.02
C SER A 7 19.97 13.66 15.39
N ASN A 8 21.01 13.14 16.06
CA ASN A 8 22.37 13.16 15.56
C ASN A 8 22.87 11.79 15.16
N PHE A 9 21.97 10.84 15.02
CA PHE A 9 22.35 9.48 14.74
C PHE A 9 22.99 9.35 13.37
N ASN A 10 24.15 8.76 13.33
CA ASN A 10 24.90 8.53 12.10
C ASN A 10 25.25 7.06 11.99
N MET A 11 24.63 6.36 11.04
CA MET A 11 24.84 4.95 10.87
C MET A 11 26.14 4.67 10.11
N SER A 12 27.10 4.08 10.78
CA SER A 12 28.30 3.58 10.14
C SER A 12 28.05 2.19 9.59
N MET A 13 29.06 1.66 8.87
CA MET A 13 28.88 0.41 8.16
C MET A 13 28.41 -0.77 8.98
N ASN A 14 28.82 -1.01 10.13
CA ASN A 14 28.42 -2.18 10.89
C ASN A 14 27.43 -1.85 11.99
N THR A 15 26.82 -0.69 11.94
CA THR A 15 25.86 -0.27 12.93
C THR A 15 24.48 -0.80 12.59
N THR A 16 23.81 -1.39 13.58
CA THR A 16 22.45 -1.85 13.43
C THR A 16 21.53 -0.90 14.20
N MET A 17 20.59 -0.32 13.49
CA MET A 17 19.54 0.48 14.11
C MET A 17 18.42 -0.44 14.58
N ARG A 18 17.98 -0.22 15.79
CA ARG A 18 16.89 -0.98 16.37
C ARG A 18 15.76 -0.05 16.73
N VAL A 19 14.54 -0.40 16.31
CA VAL A 19 13.35 0.35 16.70
C VAL A 19 12.71 -0.39 17.85
N ALA A 20 12.42 0.33 18.94
CA ALA A 20 11.81 -0.26 20.11
C ALA A 20 10.36 -0.66 19.80
N ALA A 21 9.96 -1.81 20.32
CA ALA A 21 8.57 -2.21 20.26
C ALA A 21 7.74 -1.33 21.19
N CYS A 22 6.57 -0.93 20.74
CA CYS A 22 5.64 -0.19 21.58
C CYS A 22 4.29 -0.89 21.61
N THR A 23 3.66 -0.94 22.75
CA THR A 23 2.33 -1.53 22.89
C THR A 23 1.25 -0.53 22.47
N GLU A 24 1.54 0.75 22.63
CA GLU A 24 0.65 1.81 22.20
C GLU A 24 1.47 2.92 21.56
N PHE A 25 0.85 3.69 20.71
CA PHE A 25 1.53 4.84 20.12
C PHE A 25 1.80 5.89 21.20
N PRO A 26 2.98 6.52 21.17
CA PRO A 26 3.27 7.61 22.10
C PRO A 26 2.20 8.69 22.09
N ALA A 27 1.89 9.22 23.26
CA ALA A 27 0.87 10.27 23.38
C ALA A 27 1.28 11.60 22.74
N THR A 28 2.59 11.86 22.71
CA THR A 28 3.13 13.09 22.14
C THR A 28 4.27 12.75 21.17
N PRO A 29 3.93 12.13 20.03
CA PRO A 29 4.98 11.69 19.10
C PRO A 29 5.62 12.87 18.39
N GLN A 30 6.86 12.68 17.97
CA GLN A 30 7.60 13.66 17.20
C GLN A 30 7.63 13.24 15.74
N THR A 31 7.64 14.21 14.83
CA THR A 31 7.74 13.95 13.41
C THR A 31 9.01 13.13 13.12
N GLY A 32 8.85 12.04 12.41
CA GLY A 32 9.95 11.11 12.11
C GLY A 32 10.15 10.02 13.15
N GLU A 33 9.37 10.03 14.22
CA GLU A 33 9.46 8.98 15.23
C GLU A 33 8.96 7.65 14.68
N LEU A 34 9.65 6.57 15.03
CA LEU A 34 9.33 5.22 14.59
C LEU A 34 8.83 4.38 15.77
N CYS A 35 7.86 3.52 15.47
CA CYS A 35 7.29 2.62 16.47
C CYS A 35 7.02 1.28 15.80
N PHE A 36 7.51 0.19 16.42
CA PHE A 36 7.20 -1.16 15.95
C PHE A 36 6.07 -1.71 16.81
N LYS A 37 4.88 -1.77 16.24
CA LYS A 37 3.67 -2.14 16.97
C LYS A 37 2.89 -3.21 16.22
N ASP A 38 2.51 -4.27 16.91
CA ASP A 38 1.70 -5.36 16.36
C ASP A 38 2.28 -5.97 15.08
N GLY A 39 3.61 -6.08 15.03
CA GLY A 39 4.29 -6.66 13.88
C GLY A 39 4.49 -5.71 12.71
N VAL A 40 4.12 -4.45 12.86
CA VAL A 40 4.23 -3.45 11.79
C VAL A 40 5.12 -2.31 12.25
N LEU A 41 5.96 -1.83 11.34
CA LEU A 41 6.75 -0.62 11.58
C LEU A 41 5.94 0.60 11.16
N TRP A 42 5.85 1.57 12.05
CA TRP A 42 5.08 2.80 11.83
C TRP A 42 5.98 4.01 11.91
N ILE A 43 5.65 5.05 11.17
CA ILE A 43 6.31 6.35 11.26
C ILE A 43 5.27 7.43 11.55
N PHE A 44 5.62 8.37 12.44
CA PHE A 44 4.78 9.54 12.68
C PHE A 44 5.19 10.65 11.74
N SER A 45 4.30 11.00 10.84
CA SER A 45 4.67 11.95 9.79
C SER A 45 3.43 12.63 9.21
N GLN A 46 3.68 13.58 8.33
CA GLN A 46 2.64 14.29 7.60
C GLN A 46 2.75 13.89 6.13
N ALA A 47 1.82 13.11 5.67
CA ALA A 47 1.83 12.70 4.27
C ALA A 47 0.95 13.64 3.45
N GLY A 48 1.46 14.05 2.30
CA GLY A 48 0.68 14.83 1.35
C GLY A 48 0.17 16.16 1.86
N GLY A 49 0.81 16.73 2.89
CA GLY A 49 0.36 18.01 3.46
C GLY A 49 -0.82 17.89 4.41
N GLY A 50 -1.21 16.68 4.75
CA GLY A 50 -2.30 16.44 5.69
C GLY A 50 -1.90 16.60 7.16
N ALA A 51 -2.71 16.08 8.06
CA ALA A 51 -2.40 16.10 9.48
C ALA A 51 -1.27 15.15 9.83
N LEU A 52 -0.54 15.46 10.89
CA LEU A 52 0.45 14.53 11.43
C LEU A 52 -0.26 13.32 12.00
N THR A 53 0.15 12.13 11.58
CA THR A 53 -0.41 10.88 12.10
C THR A 53 0.58 9.73 11.89
N TRP A 54 0.23 8.54 12.38
CA TRP A 54 1.04 7.35 12.23
C TRP A 54 0.72 6.64 10.91
N TYR A 55 1.74 6.34 10.13
CA TYR A 55 1.63 5.59 8.88
C TYR A 55 2.39 4.29 8.96
N PRO A 56 1.79 3.18 8.52
CA PRO A 56 2.52 1.92 8.46
C PRO A 56 3.54 1.95 7.32
N LEU A 57 4.73 1.44 7.58
CA LEU A 57 5.79 1.35 6.58
C LEU A 57 5.96 -0.05 6.00
N THR A 58 5.39 -1.05 6.66
CA THR A 58 5.65 -2.44 6.29
C THR A 58 4.48 -3.14 5.67
N ASN A 59 3.37 -2.47 5.51
CA ASN A 59 2.16 -3.08 4.96
C ASN A 59 1.75 -2.39 3.67
N ILE A 60 2.64 -2.40 2.70
CA ILE A 60 2.35 -1.86 1.38
C ILE A 60 1.81 -3.00 0.54
N GLU A 61 0.52 -2.94 0.23
CA GLU A 61 -0.10 -3.92 -0.63
C GLU A 61 -0.10 -3.41 -2.05
N ASN A 62 0.43 -4.21 -2.96
CA ASN A 62 0.42 -3.91 -4.38
C ASN A 62 -0.46 -4.87 -5.17
N THR A 63 -1.18 -5.73 -4.47
CA THR A 63 -2.06 -6.73 -5.11
C THR A 63 -3.43 -6.69 -4.45
N TYR A 64 -4.45 -6.74 -5.27
CA TYR A 64 -5.83 -6.78 -4.81
C TYR A 64 -6.62 -7.79 -5.61
N THR A 65 -7.44 -8.60 -4.96
CA THR A 65 -8.34 -9.54 -5.62
C THR A 65 -9.77 -9.25 -5.22
N HIS A 66 -10.60 -9.01 -6.23
CA HIS A 66 -12.05 -8.87 -6.06
C HIS A 66 -12.73 -10.17 -6.45
N SER A 67 -13.67 -10.62 -5.63
CA SER A 67 -14.47 -11.80 -5.91
C SER A 67 -15.92 -11.42 -6.08
N GLN A 68 -16.48 -11.75 -7.24
CA GLN A 68 -17.87 -11.50 -7.57
C GLN A 68 -18.60 -12.83 -7.60
N SER A 69 -19.28 -13.17 -6.52
CA SER A 69 -19.96 -14.47 -6.41
C SER A 69 -21.28 -14.53 -7.15
N SER A 70 -21.96 -13.40 -7.28
CA SER A 70 -23.22 -13.32 -8.02
C SER A 70 -22.96 -12.74 -9.41
N PRO A 71 -23.44 -13.38 -10.47
CA PRO A 71 -23.25 -12.85 -11.82
C PRO A 71 -23.74 -11.42 -11.96
N SER A 72 -22.94 -10.57 -12.56
CA SER A 72 -23.29 -9.16 -12.80
C SER A 72 -22.62 -8.69 -14.09
N THR A 73 -23.28 -7.78 -14.78
CA THR A 73 -22.69 -7.15 -15.97
C THR A 73 -21.71 -6.04 -15.60
N THR A 74 -21.71 -5.60 -14.34
CA THR A 74 -20.77 -4.58 -13.89
C THR A 74 -20.22 -4.98 -12.53
N TRP A 75 -18.90 -4.99 -12.42
CA TRP A 75 -18.22 -5.19 -11.14
C TRP A 75 -17.67 -3.85 -10.68
N THR A 76 -18.10 -3.41 -9.51
CA THR A 76 -17.59 -2.20 -8.88
C THR A 76 -16.48 -2.60 -7.93
N ILE A 77 -15.29 -2.06 -8.11
CA ILE A 77 -14.09 -2.50 -7.42
C ILE A 77 -13.48 -1.33 -6.66
N ASN A 78 -13.29 -1.51 -5.36
CA ASN A 78 -12.52 -0.59 -4.54
C ASN A 78 -11.22 -1.29 -4.16
N HIS A 79 -10.19 -1.14 -4.99
CA HIS A 79 -8.93 -1.89 -4.85
C HIS A 79 -7.95 -1.25 -3.87
N LYS A 80 -8.09 0.03 -3.58
CA LYS A 80 -7.25 0.75 -2.61
C LYS A 80 -5.75 0.64 -2.88
N LEU A 81 -5.37 0.54 -4.15
CA LEU A 81 -3.97 0.44 -4.53
C LEU A 81 -3.29 1.81 -4.65
N ASN A 82 -4.08 2.88 -4.51
CA ASN A 82 -3.59 4.25 -4.56
C ASN A 82 -2.82 4.55 -5.85
N THR A 83 -3.26 3.98 -6.95
CA THR A 83 -2.66 4.21 -8.26
C THR A 83 -3.65 3.88 -9.36
N THR A 84 -3.50 4.55 -10.49
CA THR A 84 -4.22 4.22 -11.72
C THR A 84 -3.38 3.34 -12.65
N ASP A 85 -2.17 2.98 -12.22
CA ASP A 85 -1.24 2.19 -13.00
C ASP A 85 -1.10 0.79 -12.41
N PHE A 86 -1.85 -0.15 -12.98
CA PHE A 86 -1.83 -1.54 -12.55
C PHE A 86 -2.14 -2.46 -13.73
N VAL A 87 -1.73 -3.72 -13.60
CA VAL A 87 -2.15 -4.79 -14.51
C VAL A 87 -3.25 -5.61 -13.85
N TYR A 88 -4.06 -6.27 -14.63
CA TYR A 88 -5.15 -7.08 -14.08
C TYR A 88 -5.39 -8.33 -14.91
N GLN A 89 -5.98 -9.32 -14.27
CA GLN A 89 -6.37 -10.57 -14.90
C GLN A 89 -7.75 -10.96 -14.36
N ILE A 90 -8.66 -11.29 -15.26
CA ILE A 90 -10.04 -11.66 -14.91
C ILE A 90 -10.23 -13.15 -15.19
N PHE A 91 -10.84 -13.85 -14.24
CA PHE A 91 -11.23 -15.26 -14.39
C PHE A 91 -12.72 -15.38 -14.10
N ASP A 92 -13.41 -16.21 -14.88
CA ASP A 92 -14.80 -16.54 -14.58
C ASP A 92 -14.87 -17.57 -13.44
N SER A 93 -16.08 -17.95 -13.05
CA SER A 93 -16.29 -18.89 -11.96
C SER A 93 -15.78 -20.30 -12.25
N THR A 94 -15.47 -20.64 -13.49
CA THR A 94 -14.86 -21.91 -13.85
C THR A 94 -13.34 -21.87 -13.86
N GLY A 95 -12.76 -20.68 -13.67
CA GLY A 95 -11.32 -20.48 -13.71
C GLY A 95 -10.78 -20.15 -15.09
N ALA A 96 -11.65 -19.94 -16.07
CA ALA A 96 -11.22 -19.53 -17.39
C ALA A 96 -10.90 -18.03 -17.43
N SER A 97 -9.81 -17.67 -18.10
CA SER A 97 -9.42 -16.28 -18.27
C SER A 97 -10.37 -15.61 -19.27
N ILE A 98 -10.86 -14.44 -18.92
CA ILE A 98 -11.75 -13.67 -19.79
C ILE A 98 -11.25 -12.24 -19.93
N VAL A 99 -11.71 -11.56 -20.97
CA VAL A 99 -11.34 -10.17 -21.26
C VAL A 99 -12.59 -9.32 -21.16
N ALA A 100 -12.48 -8.15 -20.55
CA ALA A 100 -13.56 -7.20 -20.43
C ALA A 100 -13.01 -5.78 -20.37
N ASN A 101 -13.86 -4.80 -20.58
CA ASN A 101 -13.49 -3.41 -20.42
C ASN A 101 -13.34 -3.06 -18.96
N ILE A 102 -12.24 -2.37 -18.65
CA ILE A 102 -12.05 -1.79 -17.33
C ILE A 102 -12.04 -0.27 -17.46
N ASP A 103 -12.78 0.38 -16.58
CA ASP A 103 -12.80 1.83 -16.47
C ASP A 103 -12.15 2.21 -15.15
N ILE A 104 -11.08 2.98 -15.23
CA ILE A 104 -10.38 3.47 -14.05
C ILE A 104 -11.09 4.73 -13.58
N ILE A 105 -11.69 4.68 -12.41
CA ILE A 105 -12.46 5.81 -11.87
C ILE A 105 -11.52 6.78 -11.15
N ASP A 106 -10.66 6.26 -10.29
CA ASP A 106 -9.66 7.04 -9.58
C ASP A 106 -8.55 6.11 -9.06
N ALA A 107 -7.68 6.62 -8.20
CA ALA A 107 -6.53 5.87 -7.70
C ALA A 107 -6.91 4.64 -6.86
N ASP A 108 -8.16 4.54 -6.40
CA ASP A 108 -8.60 3.46 -5.53
C ASP A 108 -9.80 2.68 -6.09
N ASN A 109 -10.40 3.16 -7.17
CA ASN A 109 -11.64 2.60 -7.68
C ASN A 109 -11.58 2.34 -9.17
N ALA A 110 -12.17 1.23 -9.57
CA ALA A 110 -12.34 0.85 -10.96
C ALA A 110 -13.66 0.13 -11.15
N SER A 111 -14.12 0.01 -12.39
CA SER A 111 -15.26 -0.84 -12.71
C SER A 111 -14.93 -1.70 -13.93
N ILE A 112 -15.53 -2.87 -13.99
CA ILE A 112 -15.39 -3.77 -15.12
C ILE A 112 -16.77 -4.02 -15.68
N THR A 113 -16.92 -3.90 -17.00
CA THR A 113 -18.19 -4.08 -17.68
C THR A 113 -18.10 -5.28 -18.63
N PHE A 114 -19.10 -6.14 -18.56
CA PHE A 114 -19.23 -7.34 -19.37
C PHE A 114 -20.46 -7.23 -20.27
N GLY A 115 -20.44 -7.94 -21.38
CA GLY A 115 -21.60 -8.02 -22.27
C GLY A 115 -22.77 -8.83 -21.69
N GLU A 116 -22.46 -9.76 -20.79
CA GLU A 116 -23.45 -10.60 -20.09
C GLU A 116 -23.07 -10.71 -18.64
N PRO A 117 -24.02 -11.10 -17.75
CA PRO A 117 -23.69 -11.26 -16.34
C PRO A 117 -22.61 -12.32 -16.11
N VAL A 118 -21.57 -11.97 -15.39
CA VAL A 118 -20.43 -12.86 -15.10
C VAL A 118 -20.20 -12.89 -13.60
N ALA A 119 -19.90 -14.07 -13.08
CA ALA A 119 -19.33 -14.27 -11.75
C ALA A 119 -17.89 -14.73 -11.89
N GLY A 120 -17.04 -14.38 -10.94
CA GLY A 120 -15.63 -14.75 -11.01
C GLY A 120 -14.77 -13.89 -10.14
N THR A 121 -13.50 -13.72 -10.55
CA THR A 121 -12.52 -12.93 -9.80
C THR A 121 -11.71 -12.06 -10.73
N VAL A 122 -11.23 -10.94 -10.22
CA VAL A 122 -10.19 -10.14 -10.87
C VAL A 122 -9.07 -9.92 -9.87
N THR A 123 -7.84 -10.13 -10.32
CA THR A 123 -6.65 -9.81 -9.54
C THR A 123 -5.96 -8.63 -10.20
N MET A 124 -5.63 -7.63 -9.41
CA MET A 124 -4.96 -6.41 -9.84
C MET A 124 -3.62 -6.32 -9.14
N VAL A 125 -2.59 -5.96 -9.88
CA VAL A 125 -1.24 -5.81 -9.35
C VAL A 125 -0.71 -4.44 -9.76
N ALA A 126 -0.41 -3.62 -8.79
CA ALA A 126 0.14 -2.29 -9.00
C ALA A 126 1.65 -2.33 -9.04
N ASP A 127 2.23 -1.35 -9.70
CA ASP A 127 3.67 -1.18 -9.67
C ASP A 127 4.08 -0.65 -8.30
N ALA A 128 5.04 -1.33 -7.67
CA ALA A 128 5.54 -0.94 -6.36
C ALA A 128 6.15 0.46 -6.34
N ASP A 129 6.60 0.95 -7.48
CA ASP A 129 7.17 2.30 -7.57
C ASP A 129 6.17 3.40 -7.28
N ASN A 130 4.88 3.08 -7.29
CA ASN A 130 3.83 4.07 -7.05
C ASN A 130 3.63 4.39 -5.56
N TYR A 131 4.39 3.74 -4.69
CA TYR A 131 4.21 3.94 -3.25
C TYR A 131 5.16 4.96 -2.63
N GLY A 132 5.92 5.69 -3.42
CA GLY A 132 6.79 6.73 -2.89
C GLY A 132 8.04 6.24 -2.18
N MET A 133 8.15 4.96 -1.88
CA MET A 133 9.31 4.35 -1.24
C MET A 133 10.19 3.68 -2.30
N ARG A 134 10.62 4.46 -3.23
CA ARG A 134 11.32 3.93 -4.40
C ARG A 134 12.77 3.65 -4.07
N SER A 135 13.22 2.47 -4.43
CA SER A 135 14.61 2.10 -4.21
C SER A 135 15.57 2.99 -5.01
N VAL A 136 15.12 3.52 -6.12
CA VAL A 136 15.94 4.41 -6.93
C VAL A 136 16.29 5.68 -6.16
N ASP A 137 15.40 6.15 -5.31
CA ASP A 137 15.65 7.34 -4.50
C ASP A 137 16.76 7.10 -3.51
N LEU A 138 16.87 5.89 -3.01
CA LEU A 138 17.96 5.51 -2.13
C LEU A 138 19.27 5.37 -2.91
N GLY A 139 19.20 4.87 -4.12
CA GLY A 139 20.37 4.71 -4.96
C GLY A 139 21.03 6.02 -5.32
N VAL A 140 20.25 7.07 -5.43
CA VAL A 140 20.78 8.40 -5.73
C VAL A 140 21.71 8.91 -4.64
N MET A 141 21.53 8.40 -3.44
CA MET A 141 22.35 8.82 -2.30
C MET A 141 23.75 8.23 -2.32
N SER A 142 24.00 7.32 -3.18
CA SER A 142 25.31 6.66 -3.27
C SER A 142 26.34 7.50 -4.04
#